data_703440d937efe7a2e6e245a3a744858a
#
_entry.id   703440d937efe7a2e6e245a3a744858a
#
_cell.length_a   1.000
_cell.length_b   1.000
_cell.length_c   1.000
_cell.angle_alpha   90.00
_cell.angle_beta   90.00
_cell.angle_gamma   90.00
#
_symmetry.space_group_name_H-M   'P 1'
#
loop_
_entity.id
_entity.type
_entity.pdbx_description
1 polymer ?
#
loop_
_entity_poly.entity_id
_entity_poly.type
_entity_poly.pdbx_seq_one_letter_code
_entity_poly.pdbx_strand_id
1 'polypeptide(L)'
;MECFIKRKIDPNLISLVKEGKGYNGHIPITAINSIILSVYSYLNGNNWVVFSNERGASVPTMNHGEYEINHQYSKSLEFEYLFRNALNDICGNKVQYFSLLRPFSELWIAAYLGRETLPAHDYFSSCNRNFVFEGKNKLKEGKRWCGKCSKCHSVG
;
A
#
# COMPACT_ATOMS: atom_id res chain seq x y z
N MET A 1 -7.81 -10.04 -19.82
CA MET A 1 -7.20 -8.83 -20.43
C MET A 1 -6.21 -8.27 -19.42
N GLU A 2 -4.94 -8.14 -19.77
CA GLU A 2 -3.97 -7.44 -18.93
C GLU A 2 -4.06 -5.94 -19.20
N CYS A 3 -4.07 -5.13 -18.13
CA CYS A 3 -4.06 -3.68 -18.21
C CYS A 3 -2.82 -3.14 -17.51
N PHE A 4 -2.08 -2.29 -18.20
CA PHE A 4 -0.91 -1.61 -17.66
C PHE A 4 -1.22 -0.14 -17.41
N ILE A 5 -1.12 0.29 -16.15
CA ILE A 5 -1.24 1.69 -15.77
C ILE A 5 0.15 2.22 -15.45
N LYS A 6 0.70 3.07 -16.32
CA LYS A 6 2.00 3.69 -16.12
C LYS A 6 1.86 5.02 -15.39
N ARG A 7 2.45 5.12 -14.21
CA ARG A 7 2.57 6.36 -13.46
C ARG A 7 4.00 6.89 -13.52
N LYS A 8 4.14 8.18 -13.79
CA LYS A 8 5.43 8.87 -13.75
C LYS A 8 5.44 9.86 -12.58
N ILE A 9 6.42 9.73 -11.70
CA ILE A 9 6.65 10.71 -10.62
C ILE A 9 7.41 11.89 -11.23
N ASP A 10 6.98 13.12 -10.91
CA ASP A 10 7.65 14.32 -11.38
C ASP A 10 9.09 14.38 -10.80
N PRO A 11 10.12 14.55 -11.63
CA PRO A 11 11.51 14.67 -11.15
C PRO A 11 11.71 15.82 -10.16
N ASN A 12 10.92 16.90 -10.26
CA ASN A 12 11.00 18.03 -9.34
C ASN A 12 10.70 17.62 -7.89
N LEU A 13 9.79 16.65 -7.66
CA LEU A 13 9.54 16.13 -6.32
C LEU A 13 10.81 15.50 -5.72
N ILE A 14 11.54 14.74 -6.53
CA ILE A 14 12.79 14.09 -6.10
C ILE A 14 13.86 15.14 -5.79
N SER A 15 13.97 16.18 -6.62
CA SER A 15 14.90 17.29 -6.41
C SER A 15 14.59 18.04 -5.11
N LEU A 16 13.32 18.41 -4.87
CA LEU A 16 12.89 19.10 -3.66
C LEU A 16 13.21 18.30 -2.39
N VAL A 17 13.04 16.97 -2.45
CA VAL A 17 13.39 16.09 -1.32
C VAL A 17 14.89 16.04 -1.08
N LYS A 18 15.70 15.95 -2.14
CA LYS A 18 17.18 15.97 -2.05
C LYS A 18 17.69 17.30 -1.47
N GLU A 19 17.04 18.41 -1.77
CA GLU A 19 17.36 19.74 -1.26
C GLU A 19 16.84 20.00 0.16
N GLY A 20 16.15 19.05 0.78
CA GLY A 20 15.56 19.22 2.10
C GLY A 20 14.34 20.15 2.12
N LYS A 21 13.78 20.50 0.96
CA LYS A 21 12.63 21.42 0.81
C LYS A 21 11.28 20.70 0.73
N GLY A 22 11.26 19.37 0.83
CA GLY A 22 10.05 18.58 0.72
C GLY A 22 10.19 17.18 1.31
N TYR A 23 9.05 16.50 1.45
CA TYR A 23 8.96 15.14 1.96
C TYR A 23 8.30 14.24 0.91
N ASN A 24 8.88 13.06 0.63
CA ASN A 24 8.30 12.09 -0.30
C ASN A 24 7.55 10.94 0.40
N GLY A 25 7.59 10.89 1.73
CA GLY A 25 7.20 9.71 2.50
C GLY A 25 5.71 9.49 2.65
N HIS A 26 4.88 10.50 2.38
CA HIS A 26 3.46 10.45 2.78
C HIS A 26 2.48 10.77 1.64
N ILE A 27 2.86 10.45 0.41
CA ILE A 27 1.92 10.47 -0.72
C ILE A 27 0.87 9.38 -0.49
N PRO A 28 -0.44 9.70 -0.53
CA PRO A 28 -1.51 8.73 -0.27
C PRO A 28 -1.69 7.77 -1.46
N ILE A 29 -0.68 6.97 -1.73
CA ILE A 29 -0.61 6.12 -2.92
C ILE A 29 -1.76 5.12 -3.01
N THR A 30 -2.23 4.61 -1.87
CA THR A 30 -3.38 3.70 -1.85
C THR A 30 -4.65 4.40 -2.31
N ALA A 31 -4.89 5.65 -1.88
CA ALA A 31 -6.03 6.44 -2.34
C ALA A 31 -5.95 6.71 -3.86
N ILE A 32 -4.77 7.09 -4.36
CA ILE A 32 -4.55 7.31 -5.79
C ILE A 32 -4.85 6.04 -6.60
N ASN A 33 -4.31 4.90 -6.16
CA ASN A 33 -4.55 3.61 -6.82
C ASN A 33 -6.03 3.19 -6.73
N SER A 34 -6.70 3.48 -5.60
CA SER A 34 -8.13 3.19 -5.42
C SER A 34 -8.97 3.93 -6.46
N ILE A 35 -8.71 5.23 -6.67
CA ILE A 35 -9.40 6.03 -7.68
C ILE A 35 -9.14 5.48 -9.09
N ILE A 36 -7.87 5.27 -9.45
CA ILE A 36 -7.49 4.80 -10.78
C ILE A 36 -8.15 3.45 -11.10
N LEU A 37 -8.07 2.49 -10.17
CA LEU A 37 -8.65 1.16 -10.35
C LEU A 37 -10.19 1.20 -10.39
N SER A 38 -10.82 2.08 -9.62
CA SER A 38 -12.27 2.23 -9.63
C SER A 38 -12.78 2.81 -10.95
N VAL A 39 -12.10 3.83 -11.50
CA VAL A 39 -12.40 4.37 -12.82
C VAL A 39 -12.20 3.32 -13.90
N TYR A 40 -11.08 2.59 -13.86
CA TYR A 40 -10.82 1.51 -14.80
C TYR A 40 -11.91 0.43 -14.73
N SER A 41 -12.27 -0.02 -13.52
CA SER A 41 -13.31 -1.03 -13.31
C SER A 41 -14.66 -0.57 -13.85
N TYR A 42 -15.06 0.67 -13.54
CA TYR A 42 -16.30 1.24 -14.04
C TYR A 42 -16.36 1.27 -15.58
N LEU A 43 -15.30 1.74 -16.23
CA LEU A 43 -15.23 1.86 -17.68
C LEU A 43 -15.20 0.50 -18.41
N ASN A 44 -14.69 -0.55 -17.75
CA ASN A 44 -14.57 -1.89 -18.33
C ASN A 44 -15.64 -2.88 -17.84
N GLY A 45 -16.64 -2.42 -17.09
CA GLY A 45 -17.71 -3.27 -16.58
C GLY A 45 -17.27 -4.28 -15.51
N ASN A 46 -16.12 -4.04 -14.86
CA ASN A 46 -15.71 -4.83 -13.70
C ASN A 46 -16.45 -4.31 -12.46
N ASN A 47 -16.92 -5.23 -11.64
CA ASN A 47 -17.75 -4.86 -10.48
C ASN A 47 -16.94 -4.72 -9.19
N TRP A 48 -15.68 -5.16 -9.16
CA TRP A 48 -14.93 -5.25 -7.92
C TRP A 48 -13.53 -4.66 -8.05
N VAL A 49 -13.16 -3.88 -7.03
CA VAL A 49 -11.79 -3.40 -6.76
C VAL A 49 -11.38 -3.94 -5.41
N VAL A 50 -10.45 -4.87 -5.40
CA VAL A 50 -10.02 -5.58 -4.19
C VAL A 50 -8.62 -5.15 -3.81
N PHE A 51 -8.46 -4.70 -2.55
CA PHE A 51 -7.17 -4.38 -1.95
C PHE A 51 -6.75 -5.43 -0.93
N SER A 52 -5.50 -5.36 -0.51
CA SER A 52 -4.89 -6.27 0.48
C SER A 52 -4.53 -5.53 1.77
N ASN A 53 -5.27 -4.47 2.14
CA ASN A 53 -5.02 -3.79 3.41
C ASN A 53 -5.45 -4.70 4.56
N GLU A 54 -4.55 -4.88 5.52
CA GLU A 54 -4.78 -5.71 6.70
C GLU A 54 -5.34 -4.86 7.87
N ARG A 55 -5.69 -5.53 8.98
CA ARG A 55 -6.34 -4.89 10.14
C ARG A 55 -5.47 -3.81 10.80
N GLY A 56 -4.18 -4.03 10.95
CA GLY A 56 -3.26 -3.11 11.61
C GLY A 56 -3.04 -1.80 10.85
N ALA A 57 -3.34 -1.77 9.54
CA ALA A 57 -3.28 -0.53 8.75
C ALA A 57 -4.28 0.54 9.22
N SER A 58 -5.26 0.18 10.05
CA SER A 58 -6.22 1.13 10.65
C SER A 58 -5.74 1.72 11.97
N VAL A 59 -4.65 1.20 12.54
CA VAL A 59 -4.15 1.65 13.85
C VAL A 59 -3.33 2.93 13.69
N PRO A 60 -3.61 3.98 14.47
CA PRO A 60 -2.80 5.19 14.51
C PRO A 60 -1.35 4.85 14.88
N THR A 61 -0.41 5.57 14.30
CA THR A 61 1.03 5.36 14.55
C THR A 61 1.63 6.34 15.53
N MET A 62 0.96 7.47 15.76
CA MET A 62 1.36 8.49 16.72
C MET A 62 0.17 9.36 17.11
N ASN A 63 0.31 10.08 18.25
CA ASN A 63 -0.63 11.10 18.67
C ASN A 63 0.03 12.48 18.59
N HIS A 64 -0.73 13.47 18.16
CA HIS A 64 -0.33 14.88 18.20
C HIS A 64 -1.40 15.70 18.91
N GLY A 65 -1.19 16.00 20.19
CA GLY A 65 -2.24 16.53 21.07
C GLY A 65 -3.38 15.51 21.20
N GLU A 66 -4.60 15.94 20.91
CA GLU A 66 -5.80 15.08 20.94
C GLU A 66 -6.04 14.32 19.63
N TYR A 67 -5.20 14.52 18.62
CA TYR A 67 -5.37 13.90 17.29
C TYR A 67 -4.56 12.62 17.16
N GLU A 68 -5.23 11.57 16.75
CA GLU A 68 -4.60 10.32 16.32
C GLU A 68 -4.13 10.44 14.87
N ILE A 69 -2.85 10.21 14.63
CA ILE A 69 -2.26 10.32 13.30
C ILE A 69 -1.93 8.94 12.76
N ASN A 70 -2.57 8.58 11.66
CA ASN A 70 -2.25 7.39 10.89
C ASN A 70 -1.55 7.79 9.59
N HIS A 71 -0.24 7.56 9.50
CA HIS A 71 0.54 7.83 8.28
C HIS A 71 0.12 6.97 7.08
N GLN A 72 -0.67 5.93 7.30
CA GLN A 72 -1.25 5.06 6.29
C GLN A 72 -2.78 5.23 6.18
N TYR A 73 -3.32 6.40 6.50
CA TYR A 73 -4.77 6.63 6.55
C TYR A 73 -5.51 6.08 5.32
N SER A 74 -4.96 6.24 4.12
CA SER A 74 -5.57 5.70 2.89
C SER A 74 -5.64 4.16 2.82
N LYS A 75 -5.06 3.45 3.80
CA LYS A 75 -5.21 2.01 3.99
C LYS A 75 -6.16 1.66 5.13
N SER A 76 -6.65 2.63 5.89
CA SER A 76 -7.51 2.40 7.06
C SER A 76 -8.91 1.91 6.66
N LEU A 77 -9.60 1.32 7.62
CA LEU A 77 -11.01 0.94 7.46
C LEU A 77 -11.92 2.17 7.30
N GLU A 78 -11.60 3.25 8.00
CA GLU A 78 -12.34 4.52 7.88
C GLU A 78 -12.26 5.07 6.46
N PHE A 79 -11.05 5.16 5.88
CA PHE A 79 -10.89 5.53 4.47
C PHE A 79 -11.70 4.61 3.55
N GLU A 80 -11.67 3.30 3.78
CA GLU A 80 -12.41 2.32 2.99
C GLU A 80 -13.92 2.61 3.00
N TYR A 81 -14.50 2.92 4.16
CA TYR A 81 -15.91 3.29 4.28
C TYR A 81 -16.23 4.60 3.54
N LEU A 82 -15.45 5.64 3.76
CA LEU A 82 -15.66 6.93 3.11
C LEU A 82 -15.54 6.81 1.59
N PHE A 83 -14.55 6.08 1.12
CA PHE A 83 -14.34 5.86 -0.31
C PHE A 83 -15.47 5.05 -0.96
N ARG A 84 -15.97 4.01 -0.28
CA ARG A 84 -17.13 3.23 -0.74
C ARG A 84 -18.40 4.07 -0.84
N ASN A 85 -18.65 4.91 0.14
CA ASN A 85 -19.79 5.82 0.10
C ASN A 85 -19.68 6.78 -1.10
N ALA A 86 -18.53 7.41 -1.28
CA ALA A 86 -18.29 8.27 -2.44
C ALA A 86 -18.44 7.53 -3.79
N LEU A 87 -17.97 6.28 -3.89
CA LEU A 87 -18.18 5.47 -5.09
C LEU A 87 -19.66 5.16 -5.33
N ASN A 88 -20.41 4.84 -4.27
CA ASN A 88 -21.86 4.58 -4.39
C ASN A 88 -22.60 5.82 -4.90
N ASP A 89 -22.26 6.99 -4.38
CA ASP A 89 -22.86 8.26 -4.82
C ASP A 89 -22.56 8.57 -6.31
N ILE A 90 -21.34 8.24 -6.77
CA ILE A 90 -20.91 8.51 -8.14
C ILE A 90 -21.36 7.43 -9.13
N CYS A 91 -21.25 6.16 -8.76
CA CYS A 91 -21.39 5.01 -9.68
C CYS A 91 -22.64 4.16 -9.42
N GLY A 92 -23.42 4.42 -8.38
CA GLY A 92 -24.65 3.68 -8.08
C GLY A 92 -24.41 2.18 -7.87
N ASN A 93 -23.54 1.78 -6.97
CA ASN A 93 -23.20 0.37 -6.65
C ASN A 93 -22.60 -0.46 -7.81
N LYS A 94 -22.23 0.14 -8.93
CA LYS A 94 -21.64 -0.59 -10.07
C LYS A 94 -20.23 -1.11 -9.77
N VAL A 95 -19.50 -0.44 -8.87
CA VAL A 95 -18.16 -0.84 -8.46
C VAL A 95 -18.12 -1.00 -6.94
N GLN A 96 -17.76 -2.19 -6.49
CA GLN A 96 -17.56 -2.50 -5.07
C GLN A 96 -16.07 -2.41 -4.73
N TYR A 97 -15.74 -1.66 -3.69
CA TYR A 97 -14.38 -1.47 -3.20
C TYR A 97 -14.24 -2.06 -1.79
N PHE A 98 -13.26 -2.93 -1.57
CA PHE A 98 -12.97 -3.50 -0.25
C PHE A 98 -11.55 -4.07 -0.15
N SER A 99 -11.12 -4.32 1.09
CA SER A 99 -9.84 -4.97 1.38
C SER A 99 -10.06 -6.39 1.88
N LEU A 100 -9.63 -7.37 1.08
CA LEU A 100 -9.80 -8.80 1.37
C LEU A 100 -9.11 -9.24 2.68
N LEU A 101 -7.96 -8.65 2.98
CA LEU A 101 -7.18 -9.01 4.17
C LEU A 101 -7.57 -8.22 5.42
N ARG A 102 -8.61 -7.39 5.37
CA ARG A 102 -9.06 -6.57 6.50
C ARG A 102 -9.33 -7.35 7.79
N PRO A 103 -9.90 -8.56 7.78
CA PRO A 103 -10.12 -9.34 9.00
C PRO A 103 -8.84 -9.84 9.66
N PHE A 104 -7.72 -9.90 8.94
CA PHE A 104 -6.51 -10.55 9.38
C PHE A 104 -5.47 -9.57 9.91
N SER A 105 -4.66 -10.03 10.89
CA SER A 105 -3.48 -9.29 11.35
C SER A 105 -2.28 -9.56 10.44
N GLU A 106 -1.30 -8.65 10.45
CA GLU A 106 -0.04 -8.83 9.70
C GLU A 106 0.67 -10.14 10.11
N LEU A 107 0.67 -10.46 11.41
CA LEU A 107 1.26 -11.70 11.93
C LEU A 107 0.56 -12.95 11.38
N TRP A 108 -0.77 -12.95 11.34
CA TRP A 108 -1.52 -14.07 10.78
C TRP A 108 -1.20 -14.27 9.30
N ILE A 109 -1.15 -13.17 8.53
CA ILE A 109 -0.82 -13.19 7.10
C ILE A 109 0.60 -13.73 6.90
N ALA A 110 1.58 -13.29 7.71
CA ALA A 110 2.95 -13.80 7.64
C ALA A 110 3.02 -15.30 7.95
N ALA A 111 2.31 -15.76 8.99
CA ALA A 111 2.25 -17.17 9.35
C ALA A 111 1.58 -18.03 8.25
N TYR A 112 0.53 -17.52 7.62
CA TYR A 112 -0.12 -18.19 6.50
C TYR A 112 0.81 -18.29 5.28
N LEU A 113 1.49 -17.20 4.90
CA LEU A 113 2.47 -17.21 3.83
C LEU A 113 3.60 -18.21 4.10
N GLY A 114 4.10 -18.28 5.34
CA GLY A 114 5.16 -19.21 5.70
C GLY A 114 4.77 -20.69 5.59
N ARG A 115 3.49 -21.00 5.74
CA ARG A 115 2.99 -22.40 5.69
C ARG A 115 2.59 -22.83 4.27
N GLU A 116 1.84 -21.98 3.57
CA GLU A 116 1.10 -22.38 2.38
C GLU A 116 1.81 -21.99 1.07
N THR A 117 2.73 -21.03 1.11
CA THR A 117 3.26 -20.43 -0.11
C THR A 117 4.78 -20.51 -0.22
N LEU A 118 5.41 -21.54 0.34
CA LEU A 118 6.86 -21.74 0.28
C LEU A 118 7.49 -21.47 -1.10
N PRO A 119 6.91 -21.95 -2.23
CA PRO A 119 7.45 -21.64 -3.55
C PRO A 119 7.37 -20.16 -3.93
N ALA A 120 6.42 -19.41 -3.36
CA ALA A 120 6.26 -17.99 -3.66
C ALA A 120 7.31 -17.10 -2.96
N HIS A 121 8.00 -17.60 -1.93
CA HIS A 121 9.04 -16.87 -1.20
C HIS A 121 10.17 -16.37 -2.13
N ASP A 122 10.38 -17.06 -3.23
CA ASP A 122 11.37 -16.67 -4.22
C ASP A 122 10.93 -15.52 -5.14
N TYR A 123 9.67 -15.13 -5.09
CA TYR A 123 9.10 -14.16 -6.04
C TYR A 123 8.65 -12.85 -5.41
N PHE A 124 8.55 -12.74 -4.08
CA PHE A 124 8.14 -11.51 -3.41
C PHE A 124 9.21 -10.93 -2.49
N SER A 125 9.06 -9.67 -2.14
CA SER A 125 9.84 -9.00 -1.10
C SER A 125 9.03 -7.87 -0.49
N SER A 126 9.01 -7.80 0.84
CA SER A 126 8.46 -6.68 1.62
C SER A 126 9.53 -5.88 2.35
N CYS A 127 10.80 -6.10 2.05
CA CYS A 127 11.91 -5.41 2.68
C CYS A 127 11.84 -3.89 2.46
N ASN A 128 11.82 -3.09 3.54
CA ASN A 128 11.76 -1.64 3.45
C ASN A 128 12.92 -1.03 2.63
N ARG A 129 14.06 -1.71 2.54
CA ARG A 129 15.21 -1.24 1.75
C ARG A 129 15.07 -1.43 0.25
N ASN A 130 14.10 -2.20 -0.22
CA ASN A 130 13.78 -2.31 -1.65
C ASN A 130 13.22 -1.01 -2.24
N PHE A 131 12.70 -0.14 -1.38
CA PHE A 131 12.13 1.15 -1.79
C PHE A 131 13.11 2.32 -1.67
N VAL A 132 14.37 2.03 -1.29
CA VAL A 132 15.42 3.04 -1.20
C VAL A 132 16.18 3.09 -2.54
N PHE A 133 16.02 4.19 -3.25
CA PHE A 133 16.60 4.34 -4.60
C PHE A 133 18.09 4.63 -4.57
N GLU A 134 18.59 5.37 -3.57
CA GLU A 134 19.98 5.80 -3.46
C GLU A 134 20.48 5.76 -2.01
N GLY A 135 21.81 5.64 -1.83
CA GLY A 135 22.50 5.76 -0.54
C GLY A 135 22.85 4.44 0.15
N LYS A 136 23.48 4.56 1.34
CA LYS A 136 24.03 3.41 2.12
C LYS A 136 22.96 2.38 2.55
N ASN A 137 21.69 2.77 2.56
CA ASN A 137 20.59 1.91 2.96
C ASN A 137 19.93 1.17 1.79
N LYS A 138 20.38 1.40 0.55
CA LYS A 138 19.91 0.66 -0.62
C LYS A 138 20.29 -0.82 -0.50
N LEU A 139 19.40 -1.69 -0.94
CA LEU A 139 19.70 -3.11 -1.03
C LEU A 139 20.74 -3.33 -2.13
N LYS A 140 21.67 -4.28 -1.90
CA LYS A 140 22.62 -4.69 -2.94
C LYS A 140 21.86 -5.37 -4.07
N GLU A 141 22.36 -5.18 -5.29
CA GLU A 141 21.79 -5.81 -6.48
C GLU A 141 21.66 -7.33 -6.30
N GLY A 142 20.53 -7.87 -6.74
CA GLY A 142 20.21 -9.30 -6.59
C GLY A 142 19.72 -9.72 -5.20
N LYS A 143 19.76 -8.85 -4.17
CA LYS A 143 19.19 -9.14 -2.85
C LYS A 143 17.78 -8.61 -2.73
N ARG A 144 16.86 -9.42 -2.20
CA ARG A 144 15.48 -9.04 -1.91
C ARG A 144 15.23 -8.66 -0.45
N TRP A 145 16.08 -9.13 0.46
CA TRP A 145 15.93 -8.99 1.91
C TRP A 145 17.21 -8.43 2.53
N CYS A 146 17.07 -7.47 3.46
CA CYS A 146 18.23 -6.92 4.18
C CYS A 146 18.54 -7.69 5.47
N GLY A 147 17.60 -8.48 6.00
CA GLY A 147 17.71 -9.19 7.26
C GLY A 147 17.76 -8.31 8.52
N LYS A 148 17.51 -6.99 8.41
CA LYS A 148 17.71 -6.02 9.50
C LYS A 148 16.55 -5.05 9.71
N CYS A 149 15.59 -4.95 8.81
CA CYS A 149 14.44 -4.08 8.98
C CYS A 149 13.27 -4.84 9.63
N SER A 150 12.31 -4.10 10.20
CA SER A 150 11.14 -4.68 10.86
C SER A 150 10.38 -5.67 9.96
N LYS A 151 10.25 -5.34 8.67
CA LYS A 151 9.58 -6.25 7.71
C LYS A 151 10.36 -7.55 7.47
N CYS A 152 11.69 -7.52 7.48
CA CYS A 152 12.47 -8.74 7.39
C CYS A 152 12.36 -9.61 8.65
N HIS A 153 12.16 -9.00 9.82
CA HIS A 153 12.00 -9.74 11.08
C HIS A 153 10.60 -10.34 11.25
N SER A 154 9.58 -9.76 10.61
CA SER A 154 8.20 -10.26 10.72
C SER A 154 7.84 -11.34 9.70
N VAL A 155 8.65 -11.50 8.63
CA VAL A 155 8.34 -12.41 7.50
C VAL A 155 9.43 -13.48 7.30
N GLY A 156 10.63 -13.29 7.90
CA GLY A 156 11.81 -14.17 7.73
C GLY A 156 11.98 -15.20 8.82
#